data_2eb4ea1f67509424a6713a873f5bf0e0
#
_entry.id   2eb4ea1f67509424a6713a873f5bf0e0
#
_cell.length_a   1.000
_cell.length_b   1.000
_cell.length_c   1.000
_cell.angle_alpha   90.00
_cell.angle_beta   90.00
_cell.angle_gamma   90.00
#
_symmetry.space_group_name_H-M   'P 1'
#
loop_
_entity.id
_entity.type
_entity.pdbx_description
1 polymer ?
#
loop_
_entity_poly.entity_id
_entity_poly.type
_entity_poly.pdbx_seq_one_letter_code
_entity_poly.pdbx_strand_id
1 'polypeptide(L)'
;EMIHLNETLYACGIACSSEGQKTQAGNYQIDLLLANVCKQNVTRFPYEIARLAEDIAGGIMVTMPSEADFRSKEVGHYVEKYLRGVDSVPTEDRMRVLRLIENMTLGTAAVGYRTESLHGAGSPQAQRIMIARQGNLEAKKELAKNIARIRSDKK
;
A
#
# COMPACT_ATOMS: atom_id res chain seq x y z
N GLU A 1 6.48 8.15 5.53
CA GLU A 1 5.89 7.75 4.22
C GLU A 1 4.90 6.59 4.38
N MET A 2 5.23 5.47 5.06
CA MET A 2 4.30 4.36 5.30
C MET A 2 3.00 4.81 5.99
N ILE A 3 3.09 5.66 7.01
CA ILE A 3 1.92 6.27 7.66
C ILE A 3 1.10 7.08 6.65
N HIS A 4 1.75 7.90 5.82
CA HIS A 4 1.07 8.69 4.80
C HIS A 4 0.27 7.81 3.83
N LEU A 5 0.84 6.71 3.35
CA LEU A 5 0.16 5.78 2.45
C LEU A 5 -1.05 5.11 3.13
N ASN A 6 -0.88 4.68 4.38
CA ASN A 6 -1.95 4.07 5.17
C ASN A 6 -3.11 5.04 5.41
N GLU A 7 -2.81 6.25 5.89
CA GLU A 7 -3.83 7.27 6.18
C GLU A 7 -4.52 7.77 4.91
N THR A 8 -3.82 7.79 3.76
CA THR A 8 -4.44 8.11 2.47
C THR A 8 -5.51 7.09 2.09
N LEU A 9 -5.25 5.79 2.30
CA LEU A 9 -6.26 4.75 2.06
C LEU A 9 -7.47 4.92 2.98
N TYR A 10 -7.22 5.17 4.25
CA TYR A 10 -8.28 5.39 5.24
C TYR A 10 -9.14 6.60 4.87
N ALA A 11 -8.50 7.73 4.53
CA ALA A 11 -9.19 8.95 4.08
C ALA A 11 -10.03 8.71 2.82
N CYS A 12 -9.50 7.97 1.83
CA CYS A 12 -10.26 7.60 0.63
C CYS A 12 -11.48 6.73 0.95
N GLY A 13 -11.34 5.79 1.90
CA GLY A 13 -12.44 4.94 2.35
C GLY A 13 -13.56 5.75 3.02
N ILE A 14 -13.20 6.70 3.89
CA ILE A 14 -14.16 7.62 4.52
C ILE A 14 -14.84 8.48 3.45
N ALA A 15 -14.06 9.10 2.57
CA ALA A 15 -14.58 10.00 1.54
C ALA A 15 -15.61 9.30 0.63
N CYS A 16 -15.33 8.09 0.15
CA CYS A 16 -16.27 7.38 -0.71
C CYS A 16 -17.58 7.02 0.03
N SER A 17 -17.54 6.84 1.34
CA SER A 17 -18.71 6.59 2.17
C SER A 17 -19.50 7.87 2.44
N SER A 18 -18.82 8.98 2.78
CA SER A 18 -19.47 10.25 3.14
C SER A 18 -20.12 10.94 1.93
N GLU A 19 -19.52 10.83 0.75
CA GLU A 19 -20.06 11.39 -0.50
C GLU A 19 -21.11 10.48 -1.19
N GLY A 20 -21.47 9.38 -0.55
CA GLY A 20 -22.50 8.49 -1.04
C GLY A 20 -23.90 9.09 -0.98
N GLN A 21 -24.84 8.54 -1.73
CA GLN A 21 -26.20 9.03 -1.86
C GLN A 21 -27.24 7.92 -1.77
N LYS A 22 -28.45 8.27 -1.35
CA LYS A 22 -29.58 7.33 -1.40
C LYS A 22 -30.06 7.15 -2.86
N THR A 23 -30.23 5.92 -3.26
CA THR A 23 -30.84 5.58 -4.54
C THR A 23 -32.38 5.76 -4.47
N GLN A 24 -33.04 5.74 -5.62
CA GLN A 24 -34.51 5.77 -5.67
C GLN A 24 -35.16 4.58 -4.95
N ALA A 25 -34.48 3.44 -4.87
CA ALA A 25 -34.93 2.26 -4.12
C ALA A 25 -34.70 2.37 -2.60
N GLY A 26 -34.17 3.50 -2.11
CA GLY A 26 -33.91 3.74 -0.69
C GLY A 26 -32.61 3.16 -0.16
N ASN A 27 -31.84 2.45 -0.96
CA ASN A 27 -30.53 1.94 -0.61
C ASN A 27 -29.49 3.07 -0.61
N TYR A 28 -28.45 2.95 0.24
CA TYR A 28 -27.31 3.85 0.22
C TYR A 28 -26.26 3.34 -0.75
N GLN A 29 -25.86 4.17 -1.69
CA GLN A 29 -24.79 3.89 -2.65
C GLN A 29 -23.62 4.81 -2.36
N ILE A 30 -22.45 4.21 -2.13
CA ILE A 30 -21.19 4.95 -1.96
C ILE A 30 -20.82 5.71 -3.24
N ASP A 31 -20.01 6.76 -3.12
CA ASP A 31 -19.46 7.44 -4.29
C ASP A 31 -18.56 6.50 -5.10
N LEU A 32 -18.94 6.25 -6.36
CA LEU A 32 -18.26 5.26 -7.20
C LEU A 32 -16.90 5.77 -7.71
N LEU A 33 -16.73 7.06 -7.92
CA LEU A 33 -15.44 7.63 -8.32
C LEU A 33 -14.43 7.45 -7.21
N LEU A 34 -14.76 7.89 -6.00
CA LEU A 34 -13.87 7.81 -4.84
C LEU A 34 -13.62 6.36 -4.43
N ALA A 35 -14.62 5.48 -4.53
CA ALA A 35 -14.46 4.05 -4.30
C ALA A 35 -13.44 3.41 -5.27
N ASN A 36 -13.48 3.77 -6.56
CA ASN A 36 -12.50 3.28 -7.52
C ASN A 36 -11.11 3.89 -7.34
N VAL A 37 -11.01 5.15 -6.90
CA VAL A 37 -9.73 5.76 -6.49
C VAL A 37 -9.14 5.01 -5.29
N CYS A 38 -9.96 4.72 -4.28
CA CYS A 38 -9.53 3.94 -3.11
C CYS A 38 -9.01 2.55 -3.54
N LYS A 39 -9.78 1.82 -4.33
CA LYS A 39 -9.40 0.49 -4.85
C LYS A 39 -8.11 0.54 -5.67
N GLN A 40 -7.93 1.56 -6.50
CA GLN A 40 -6.70 1.74 -7.28
C GLN A 40 -5.48 1.93 -6.37
N ASN A 41 -5.63 2.64 -5.25
CA ASN A 41 -4.58 2.80 -4.25
C ASN A 41 -4.30 1.50 -3.49
N VAL A 42 -5.33 0.73 -3.14
CA VAL A 42 -5.17 -0.60 -2.53
C VAL A 42 -4.35 -1.56 -3.39
N THR A 43 -4.40 -1.44 -4.71
CA THR A 43 -3.58 -2.26 -5.62
C THR A 43 -2.11 -1.80 -5.73
N ARG A 44 -1.76 -0.64 -5.19
CA ARG A 44 -0.42 -0.02 -5.31
C ARG A 44 0.31 0.08 -3.98
N PHE A 45 -0.34 0.62 -2.97
CA PHE A 45 0.31 0.99 -1.70
C PHE A 45 0.91 -0.18 -0.93
N PRO A 46 0.35 -1.41 -0.93
CA PRO A 46 1.01 -2.54 -0.29
C PRO A 46 2.40 -2.84 -0.87
N TYR A 47 2.60 -2.61 -2.16
CA TYR A 47 3.91 -2.77 -2.80
C TYR A 47 4.89 -1.68 -2.38
N GLU A 48 4.44 -0.43 -2.28
CA GLU A 48 5.30 0.67 -1.80
C GLU A 48 5.65 0.50 -0.32
N ILE A 49 4.70 0.08 0.51
CA ILE A 49 4.95 -0.20 1.93
C ILE A 49 5.95 -1.35 2.08
N ALA A 50 5.82 -2.41 1.27
CA ALA A 50 6.77 -3.53 1.27
C ALA A 50 8.17 -3.06 0.87
N ARG A 51 8.30 -2.28 -0.20
CA ARG A 51 9.58 -1.70 -0.63
C ARG A 51 10.24 -0.86 0.46
N LEU A 52 9.46 0.00 1.12
CA LEU A 52 9.96 0.81 2.24
C LEU A 52 10.41 -0.05 3.43
N ALA A 53 9.67 -1.10 3.74
CA ALA A 53 10.04 -2.05 4.79
C ALA A 53 11.34 -2.80 4.45
N GLU A 54 11.53 -3.20 3.19
CA GLU A 54 12.75 -3.81 2.68
C GLU A 54 13.95 -2.85 2.77
N ASP A 55 13.76 -1.58 2.41
CA ASP A 55 14.79 -0.53 2.54
C ASP A 55 15.23 -0.35 4.00
N ILE A 56 14.27 -0.32 4.94
CA ILE A 56 14.56 -0.18 6.37
C ILE A 56 15.29 -1.42 6.90
N ALA A 57 14.89 -2.60 6.50
CA ALA A 57 15.50 -3.85 6.92
C ALA A 57 16.89 -4.08 6.30
N GLY A 58 17.10 -3.54 5.10
CA GLY A 58 18.32 -3.74 4.34
C GLY A 58 18.51 -5.17 3.84
N GLY A 59 19.66 -5.47 3.27
CA GLY A 59 19.97 -6.77 2.67
C GLY A 59 20.03 -7.94 3.66
N ILE A 60 20.06 -7.68 4.95
CA ILE A 60 20.19 -8.70 6.01
C ILE A 60 19.02 -9.69 6.01
N MET A 61 17.85 -9.31 5.55
CA MET A 61 16.68 -10.21 5.45
C MET A 61 16.97 -11.45 4.59
N VAL A 62 17.72 -11.26 3.49
CA VAL A 62 18.03 -12.35 2.54
C VAL A 62 19.11 -13.30 3.09
N THR A 63 20.00 -12.78 3.92
CA THR A 63 21.16 -13.53 4.46
C THR A 63 21.00 -13.87 5.93
N MET A 64 19.83 -13.68 6.49
CA MET A 64 19.59 -13.87 7.92
C MET A 64 19.70 -15.35 8.31
N PRO A 65 20.46 -15.70 9.37
CA PRO A 65 20.59 -17.04 9.86
C PRO A 65 19.22 -17.64 10.28
N SER A 66 19.14 -18.95 10.25
CA SER A 66 17.97 -19.66 10.76
C SER A 66 17.82 -19.52 12.28
N GLU A 67 16.63 -19.80 12.79
CA GLU A 67 16.44 -19.87 14.25
C GLU A 67 17.30 -20.97 14.89
N ALA A 68 17.53 -22.07 14.17
CA ALA A 68 18.42 -23.13 14.62
C ALA A 68 19.85 -22.65 14.83
N ASP A 69 20.37 -21.79 13.95
CA ASP A 69 21.68 -21.16 14.09
C ASP A 69 21.73 -20.25 15.31
N PHE A 70 20.69 -19.44 15.52
CA PHE A 70 20.59 -18.55 16.68
C PHE A 70 20.53 -19.34 18.00
N ARG A 71 19.89 -20.52 18.04
CA ARG A 71 19.81 -21.40 19.21
C ARG A 71 21.00 -22.36 19.33
N SER A 72 21.91 -22.39 18.36
CA SER A 72 23.07 -23.28 18.36
C SER A 72 24.05 -22.93 19.47
N LYS A 73 24.53 -23.95 20.16
CA LYS A 73 25.58 -23.80 21.17
C LYS A 73 26.93 -23.38 20.57
N GLU A 74 27.16 -23.76 19.32
CA GLU A 74 28.44 -23.51 18.63
C GLU A 74 28.49 -22.13 18.00
N VAL A 75 27.43 -21.69 17.31
CA VAL A 75 27.44 -20.47 16.51
C VAL A 75 26.50 -19.37 17.04
N GLY A 76 25.56 -19.69 17.93
CA GLY A 76 24.54 -18.75 18.39
C GLY A 76 25.10 -17.46 18.98
N HIS A 77 26.20 -17.55 19.73
CA HIS A 77 26.86 -16.36 20.30
C HIS A 77 27.50 -15.44 19.24
N TYR A 78 27.92 -16.01 18.11
CA TYR A 78 28.38 -15.21 16.96
C TYR A 78 27.21 -14.54 16.26
N VAL A 79 26.12 -15.29 16.06
CA VAL A 79 24.88 -14.76 15.49
C VAL A 79 24.36 -13.59 16.31
N GLU A 80 24.28 -13.75 17.62
CA GLU A 80 23.87 -12.68 18.53
C GLU A 80 24.80 -11.47 18.44
N LYS A 81 26.12 -11.69 18.45
CA LYS A 81 27.13 -10.62 18.37
C LYS A 81 27.02 -9.83 17.06
N TYR A 82 26.94 -10.51 15.92
CA TYR A 82 27.01 -9.86 14.60
C TYR A 82 25.68 -9.33 14.08
N LEU A 83 24.55 -9.85 14.61
CA LEU A 83 23.22 -9.31 14.33
C LEU A 83 22.78 -8.24 15.31
N ARG A 84 23.57 -7.96 16.34
CA ARG A 84 23.29 -6.90 17.30
C ARG A 84 23.18 -5.55 16.60
N GLY A 85 22.13 -4.82 16.94
CA GLY A 85 21.94 -3.42 16.52
C GLY A 85 22.39 -2.45 17.61
N VAL A 86 21.49 -1.63 18.09
CA VAL A 86 21.71 -0.73 19.23
C VAL A 86 21.56 -1.47 20.56
N ASP A 87 22.28 -1.05 21.59
CA ASP A 87 22.31 -1.73 22.89
C ASP A 87 20.94 -1.77 23.60
N SER A 88 20.08 -0.83 23.31
CA SER A 88 18.73 -0.75 23.89
C SER A 88 17.71 -1.75 23.31
N VAL A 89 18.06 -2.47 22.24
CA VAL A 89 17.17 -3.43 21.57
C VAL A 89 17.82 -4.81 21.62
N PRO A 90 17.18 -5.81 22.28
CA PRO A 90 17.65 -7.19 22.25
C PRO A 90 17.82 -7.70 20.82
N THR A 91 18.88 -8.43 20.56
CA THR A 91 19.16 -9.00 19.22
C THR A 91 18.03 -9.91 18.77
N GLU A 92 17.43 -10.66 19.67
CA GLU A 92 16.27 -11.53 19.36
C GLU A 92 15.06 -10.72 18.86
N ASP A 93 14.75 -9.59 19.48
CA ASP A 93 13.63 -8.74 19.06
C ASP A 93 13.90 -8.13 17.67
N ARG A 94 15.13 -7.71 17.43
CA ARG A 94 15.56 -7.26 16.09
C ARG A 94 15.36 -8.36 15.04
N MET A 95 15.78 -9.59 15.33
CA MET A 95 15.57 -10.73 14.43
C MET A 95 14.10 -11.02 14.17
N ARG A 96 13.26 -10.96 15.20
CA ARG A 96 11.81 -11.17 15.06
C ARG A 96 11.18 -10.15 14.13
N VAL A 97 11.56 -8.88 14.24
CA VAL A 97 11.08 -7.82 13.33
C VAL A 97 11.57 -8.06 11.89
N LEU A 98 12.82 -8.43 11.70
CA LEU A 98 13.36 -8.77 10.38
C LEU A 98 12.65 -9.97 9.74
N ARG A 99 12.33 -11.00 10.53
CA ARG A 99 11.53 -12.15 10.07
C ARG A 99 10.09 -11.76 9.74
N LEU A 100 9.50 -10.85 10.51
CA LEU A 100 8.18 -10.31 10.18
C LEU A 100 8.20 -9.61 8.81
N ILE A 101 9.18 -8.73 8.58
CA ILE A 101 9.33 -8.03 7.31
C ILE A 101 9.55 -9.04 6.15
N GLU A 102 10.45 -10.01 6.33
CA GLU A 102 10.68 -11.07 5.33
C GLU A 102 9.39 -11.80 4.98
N ASN A 103 8.61 -12.23 5.97
CA ASN A 103 7.35 -12.94 5.74
C ASN A 103 6.31 -12.07 5.02
N MET A 104 6.28 -10.76 5.32
CA MET A 104 5.33 -9.83 4.70
C MET A 104 5.75 -9.39 3.29
N THR A 105 7.04 -9.45 2.95
CA THR A 105 7.56 -8.88 1.70
C THR A 105 8.09 -9.94 0.72
N LEU A 106 8.72 -11.00 1.19
CA LEU A 106 9.43 -11.98 0.37
C LEU A 106 8.95 -13.42 0.58
N GLY A 107 8.40 -13.76 1.75
CA GLY A 107 7.99 -15.10 2.10
C GLY A 107 6.70 -15.56 1.42
N THR A 108 6.34 -16.82 1.61
CA THR A 108 5.10 -17.41 1.08
C THR A 108 3.85 -16.64 1.53
N ALA A 109 3.84 -16.10 2.75
CA ALA A 109 2.75 -15.28 3.26
C ALA A 109 2.58 -13.95 2.50
N ALA A 110 3.66 -13.41 1.90
CA ALA A 110 3.60 -12.21 1.09
C ALA A 110 2.75 -12.37 -0.16
N VAL A 111 2.68 -13.57 -0.71
CA VAL A 111 1.83 -13.88 -1.87
C VAL A 111 0.36 -13.59 -1.56
N GLY A 112 -0.15 -14.09 -0.44
CA GLY A 112 -1.50 -13.80 0.03
C GLY A 112 -1.68 -12.30 0.30
N TYR A 113 -0.82 -11.71 1.10
CA TYR A 113 -0.92 -10.31 1.51
C TYR A 113 -0.92 -9.33 0.32
N ARG A 114 -0.02 -9.52 -0.65
CA ARG A 114 0.14 -8.62 -1.81
C ARG A 114 -0.87 -8.89 -2.92
N THR A 115 -1.04 -10.16 -3.31
CA THR A 115 -1.90 -10.53 -4.44
C THR A 115 -3.37 -10.56 -4.09
N GLU A 116 -3.71 -10.85 -2.83
CA GLU A 116 -5.09 -10.78 -2.35
C GLU A 116 -5.66 -9.37 -2.47
N SER A 117 -4.88 -8.34 -2.17
CA SER A 117 -5.27 -6.94 -2.37
C SER A 117 -5.61 -6.63 -3.83
N LEU A 118 -4.84 -7.18 -4.78
CA LEU A 118 -5.14 -7.07 -6.22
C LEU A 118 -6.43 -7.80 -6.59
N HIS A 119 -6.60 -9.03 -6.09
CA HIS A 119 -7.78 -9.83 -6.36
C HIS A 119 -9.04 -9.23 -5.72
N GLY A 120 -8.98 -8.88 -4.45
CA GLY A 120 -10.11 -8.34 -3.69
C GLY A 120 -10.55 -6.94 -4.15
N ALA A 121 -9.64 -6.08 -4.55
CA ALA A 121 -9.96 -4.77 -5.10
C ALA A 121 -10.53 -4.84 -6.53
N GLY A 122 -10.32 -5.94 -7.23
CA GLY A 122 -10.72 -6.15 -8.61
C GLY A 122 -9.69 -5.62 -9.61
N SER A 123 -10.01 -5.72 -10.89
CA SER A 123 -9.09 -5.36 -11.98
C SER A 123 -8.64 -3.89 -11.91
N PRO A 124 -7.34 -3.59 -11.80
CA PRO A 124 -6.82 -2.22 -11.85
C PRO A 124 -7.21 -1.49 -13.14
N GLN A 125 -7.34 -2.20 -14.25
CA GLN A 125 -7.76 -1.60 -15.51
C GLN A 125 -9.22 -1.17 -15.49
N ALA A 126 -10.11 -1.97 -14.93
CA ALA A 126 -11.52 -1.61 -14.76
C ALA A 126 -11.65 -0.35 -13.88
N GLN A 127 -10.88 -0.26 -12.80
CA GLN A 127 -10.86 0.90 -11.91
C GLN A 127 -10.43 2.18 -12.66
N ARG A 128 -9.38 2.11 -13.48
CA ARG A 128 -8.89 3.24 -14.30
C ARG A 128 -9.95 3.69 -15.30
N ILE A 129 -10.64 2.77 -15.95
CA ILE A 129 -11.73 3.07 -16.88
C ILE A 129 -12.88 3.78 -16.14
N MET A 130 -13.26 3.28 -14.96
CA MET A 130 -14.32 3.92 -14.16
C MET A 130 -13.92 5.31 -13.67
N ILE A 131 -12.70 5.49 -13.20
CA ILE A 131 -12.17 6.80 -12.81
C ILE A 131 -12.18 7.77 -13.99
N ALA A 132 -11.74 7.33 -15.16
CA ALA A 132 -11.74 8.18 -16.37
C ALA A 132 -13.15 8.59 -16.80
N ARG A 133 -14.12 7.66 -16.71
CA ARG A 133 -15.53 7.93 -17.07
C ARG A 133 -16.22 8.87 -16.08
N GLN A 134 -15.97 8.70 -14.79
CA GLN A 134 -16.65 9.42 -13.72
C GLN A 134 -15.96 10.73 -13.33
N GLY A 135 -14.67 10.86 -13.64
CA GLY A 135 -13.83 12.01 -13.26
C GLY A 135 -14.09 13.30 -14.06
N ASN A 136 -15.08 13.31 -14.96
CA ASN A 136 -15.48 14.46 -15.77
C ASN A 136 -14.30 15.18 -16.42
N LEU A 137 -13.56 14.46 -17.27
CA LEU A 137 -12.33 14.95 -17.90
C LEU A 137 -12.56 16.23 -18.73
N GLU A 138 -13.71 16.34 -19.40
CA GLU A 138 -14.00 17.52 -20.23
C GLU A 138 -14.18 18.78 -19.36
N ALA A 139 -14.89 18.70 -18.25
CA ALA A 139 -14.99 19.85 -17.35
C ALA A 139 -13.63 20.27 -16.78
N LYS A 140 -12.73 19.30 -16.51
CA LYS A 140 -11.36 19.60 -16.04
C LYS A 140 -10.51 20.25 -17.14
N LYS A 141 -10.67 19.82 -18.39
CA LYS A 141 -10.00 20.45 -19.55
C LYS A 141 -10.49 21.88 -19.75
N GLU A 142 -11.80 22.12 -19.70
CA GLU A 142 -12.35 23.46 -19.83
C GLU A 142 -11.91 24.37 -18.68
N LEU A 143 -11.89 23.89 -17.46
CA LEU A 143 -11.33 24.63 -16.32
C LEU A 143 -9.86 25.01 -16.55
N ALA A 144 -9.04 24.06 -17.01
CA ALA A 144 -7.63 24.33 -17.33
C ALA A 144 -7.47 25.38 -18.43
N LYS A 145 -8.27 25.29 -19.49
CA LYS A 145 -8.29 26.30 -20.56
C LYS A 145 -8.67 27.71 -20.04
N ASN A 146 -9.70 27.77 -19.19
CA ASN A 146 -10.15 29.01 -18.58
C ASN A 146 -9.05 29.66 -17.72
N ILE A 147 -8.37 28.89 -16.87
CA ILE A 147 -7.26 29.36 -16.05
C ILE A 147 -6.11 29.82 -16.93
N ALA A 148 -5.79 29.11 -18.01
CA ALA A 148 -4.73 29.45 -18.97
C ALA A 148 -5.16 30.57 -19.94
N ARG A 149 -6.39 31.10 -19.87
CA ARG A 149 -6.96 32.09 -20.77
C ARG A 149 -6.92 31.69 -22.25
N ILE A 150 -7.01 30.38 -22.51
CA ILE A 150 -7.13 29.85 -23.85
C ILE A 150 -8.59 30.07 -24.30
N ARG A 151 -8.80 30.81 -25.38
CA ARG A 151 -10.13 30.97 -25.96
C ARG A 151 -10.54 29.63 -26.61
N SER A 152 -11.63 29.06 -26.17
CA SER A 152 -12.27 27.97 -26.91
C SER A 152 -12.91 28.58 -28.14
N ASP A 153 -12.42 28.28 -29.32
CA ASP A 153 -13.16 28.58 -30.55
C ASP A 153 -14.49 27.79 -30.44
N LYS A 154 -15.56 28.51 -30.17
CA LYS A 154 -16.90 27.95 -30.30
C LYS A 154 -17.10 27.65 -31.78
N LYS A 155 -16.99 26.36 -32.14
CA LYS A 155 -17.58 25.84 -33.38
C LYS A 155 -19.06 25.63 -33.20
#